data_0a8addde875dcd9026302d2b934777d4
#
_entry.id   0a8addde875dcd9026302d2b934777d4
#
_cell.length_a   1.000
_cell.length_b   1.000
_cell.length_c   1.000
_cell.angle_alpha   90.00
_cell.angle_beta   90.00
_cell.angle_gamma   90.00
#
_symmetry.space_group_name_H-M   'P 1'
#
loop_
_entity.id
_entity.type
_entity.pdbx_description
1 polymer ?
#
loop_
_entity_poly.entity_id
_entity_poly.type
_entity_poly.pdbx_seq_one_letter_code
_entity_poly.pdbx_strand_id
1 'polypeptide(L)'
;MPHSKLDDLPNAVDRWPMIGSAGYRTVKWGDMEVGLTTCEALDATELYKHGGLPGGVCPCPHYGYIFQGRIRAHYPNTDWPDEVAETGEAYFFPAGHVLIYEEPTRALELNPAHALQMCMDAMNRAIEKRLAAAEPAEEAKAGS
;
A
#
# COMPACT_ATOMS: atom_id res chain seq x y z
N MET A 1 20.14 -8.86 -9.71
CA MET A 1 19.10 -9.42 -10.59
C MET A 1 18.46 -8.28 -11.38
N PRO A 2 18.79 -8.14 -12.72
CA PRO A 2 18.28 -7.00 -13.49
C PRO A 2 16.87 -7.21 -14.09
N HIS A 3 16.28 -8.38 -13.93
CA HIS A 3 14.91 -8.66 -14.38
C HIS A 3 14.31 -9.83 -13.61
N SER A 4 13.00 -9.87 -13.57
CA SER A 4 12.24 -10.93 -12.91
C SER A 4 10.81 -10.97 -13.44
N LYS A 5 10.18 -12.15 -13.39
CA LYS A 5 8.72 -12.20 -13.45
C LYS A 5 8.18 -11.55 -12.20
N LEU A 6 7.05 -10.87 -12.30
CA LEU A 6 6.46 -10.18 -11.14
C LEU A 6 6.10 -11.15 -10.01
N ASP A 7 5.58 -12.32 -10.35
CA ASP A 7 5.23 -13.33 -9.34
C ASP A 7 6.44 -13.93 -8.62
N ASP A 8 7.65 -13.76 -9.18
CA ASP A 8 8.89 -14.26 -8.60
C ASP A 8 9.64 -13.19 -7.79
N LEU A 9 9.12 -11.96 -7.70
CA LEU A 9 9.70 -10.95 -6.84
C LEU A 9 9.66 -11.39 -5.39
N PRO A 10 10.65 -11.01 -4.57
CA PRO A 10 10.68 -11.39 -3.16
C PRO A 10 9.45 -10.87 -2.41
N ASN A 11 8.89 -11.70 -1.52
CA ASN A 11 7.84 -11.24 -0.61
C ASN A 11 8.44 -10.24 0.38
N ALA A 12 7.69 -9.19 0.68
CA ALA A 12 8.14 -8.08 1.50
C ALA A 12 8.14 -8.37 3.01
N VAL A 13 7.85 -9.60 3.43
CA VAL A 13 7.67 -9.95 4.85
C VAL A 13 8.86 -9.62 5.74
N ASP A 14 10.08 -9.70 5.21
CA ASP A 14 11.30 -9.40 5.97
C ASP A 14 11.46 -7.90 6.25
N ARG A 15 10.88 -7.04 5.45
CA ARG A 15 10.95 -5.58 5.59
C ARG A 15 9.70 -5.02 6.27
N TRP A 16 8.54 -5.50 5.86
CA TRP A 16 7.23 -5.05 6.34
C TRP A 16 6.36 -6.28 6.60
N PRO A 17 6.45 -6.88 7.81
CA PRO A 17 5.78 -8.16 8.09
C PRO A 17 4.27 -8.16 7.81
N MET A 18 3.57 -7.10 8.17
CA MET A 18 2.13 -7.05 7.98
C MET A 18 1.74 -6.89 6.51
N ILE A 19 2.51 -6.09 5.78
CA ILE A 19 2.27 -5.84 4.36
C ILE A 19 2.68 -7.05 3.52
N GLY A 20 3.82 -7.66 3.85
CA GLY A 20 4.28 -8.89 3.20
C GLY A 20 3.34 -10.05 3.41
N SER A 21 2.78 -10.18 4.62
CA SER A 21 1.78 -11.22 4.93
C SER A 21 0.51 -11.06 4.11
N ALA A 22 0.17 -9.83 3.70
CA ALA A 22 -0.95 -9.56 2.80
C ALA A 22 -0.64 -9.87 1.33
N GLY A 23 0.62 -10.21 1.01
CA GLY A 23 1.00 -10.66 -0.32
C GLY A 23 1.85 -9.69 -1.15
N TYR A 24 2.29 -8.57 -0.58
CA TYR A 24 3.12 -7.61 -1.31
C TYR A 24 4.49 -8.20 -1.65
N ARG A 25 4.89 -8.06 -2.91
CA ARG A 25 6.19 -8.50 -3.43
C ARG A 25 6.92 -7.30 -4.00
N THR A 26 8.21 -7.18 -3.71
CA THR A 26 8.97 -6.02 -4.16
C THR A 26 10.47 -6.29 -4.17
N VAL A 27 11.17 -5.55 -5.05
CA VAL A 27 12.62 -5.53 -5.10
C VAL A 27 13.09 -4.10 -5.34
N LYS A 28 14.17 -3.72 -4.68
CA LYS A 28 14.79 -2.42 -4.93
C LYS A 28 15.85 -2.57 -6.03
N TRP A 29 15.65 -1.88 -7.15
CA TRP A 29 16.60 -1.77 -8.23
C TRP A 29 17.02 -0.31 -8.40
N GLY A 30 18.28 -0.01 -8.05
CA GLY A 30 18.73 1.38 -8.04
C GLY A 30 17.94 2.19 -7.02
N ASP A 31 17.38 3.31 -7.44
CA ASP A 31 16.58 4.20 -6.57
C ASP A 31 15.08 3.89 -6.59
N MET A 32 14.69 2.83 -7.29
CA MET A 32 13.29 2.47 -7.46
C MET A 32 12.96 1.14 -6.80
N GLU A 33 11.77 1.08 -6.20
CA GLU A 33 11.14 -0.18 -5.83
C GLU A 33 10.21 -0.61 -6.94
N VAL A 34 10.36 -1.86 -7.37
CA VAL A 34 9.49 -2.50 -8.36
C VAL A 34 8.64 -3.51 -7.61
N GLY A 35 7.34 -3.32 -7.61
CA GLY A 35 6.45 -4.12 -6.77
C GLY A 35 5.24 -4.69 -7.49
N LEU A 36 4.72 -5.77 -6.92
CA LEU A 36 3.46 -6.36 -7.30
C LEU A 36 2.52 -6.29 -6.10
N THR A 37 1.48 -5.47 -6.23
CA THR A 37 0.42 -5.39 -5.24
C THR A 37 -0.68 -6.38 -5.61
N THR A 38 -1.06 -7.20 -4.64
CA THR A 38 -2.25 -8.06 -4.74
C THR A 38 -3.00 -7.89 -3.43
N CYS A 39 -4.19 -7.34 -3.47
CA CYS A 39 -4.97 -7.08 -2.26
C CYS A 39 -6.47 -7.17 -2.51
N GLU A 40 -7.20 -7.38 -1.41
CA GLU A 40 -8.65 -7.23 -1.40
C GLU A 40 -9.03 -5.74 -1.41
N ALA A 41 -10.32 -5.45 -1.54
CA ALA A 41 -10.82 -4.09 -1.43
C ALA A 41 -10.40 -3.48 -0.08
N LEU A 42 -9.86 -2.27 -0.12
CA LEU A 42 -9.28 -1.63 1.07
C LEU A 42 -9.29 -0.11 0.90
N ASP A 43 -9.76 0.59 1.93
CA ASP A 43 -9.57 2.02 2.05
C ASP A 43 -8.42 2.27 3.02
N ALA A 44 -7.32 2.81 2.52
CA ALA A 44 -6.09 3.01 3.31
C ALA A 44 -6.09 4.30 4.13
N THR A 45 -7.15 5.11 4.09
CA THR A 45 -7.22 6.41 4.75
C THR A 45 -6.81 6.34 6.23
N GLU A 46 -7.41 5.42 6.97
CA GLU A 46 -7.13 5.31 8.41
C GLU A 46 -5.74 4.74 8.69
N LEU A 47 -5.21 3.90 7.81
CA LEU A 47 -3.85 3.37 7.97
C LEU A 47 -2.81 4.49 7.87
N TYR A 48 -2.99 5.42 6.96
CA TYR A 48 -2.06 6.56 6.84
C TYR A 48 -2.10 7.45 8.07
N LYS A 49 -3.30 7.72 8.60
CA LYS A 49 -3.46 8.52 9.82
C LYS A 49 -2.85 7.83 11.04
N HIS A 50 -3.20 6.59 11.29
CA HIS A 50 -2.73 5.83 12.45
C HIS A 50 -1.24 5.50 12.36
N GLY A 51 -0.68 5.41 11.18
CA GLY A 51 0.75 5.25 10.96
C GLY A 51 1.56 6.52 11.18
N GLY A 52 0.89 7.66 11.34
CA GLY A 52 1.55 8.94 11.63
C GLY A 52 2.10 9.66 10.41
N LEU A 53 1.60 9.37 9.21
CA LEU A 53 2.02 10.11 8.02
C LEU A 53 1.56 11.57 8.11
N PRO A 54 2.43 12.55 7.80
CA PRO A 54 2.07 13.96 7.86
C PRO A 54 0.85 14.28 6.99
N GLY A 55 -0.14 14.96 7.56
CA GLY A 55 -1.38 15.29 6.88
C GLY A 55 -2.29 14.10 6.59
N GLY A 56 -1.94 12.90 7.06
CA GLY A 56 -2.71 11.69 6.82
C GLY A 56 -2.69 11.21 5.37
N VAL A 57 -1.63 11.55 4.62
CA VAL A 57 -1.50 11.23 3.20
C VAL A 57 -0.18 10.54 2.90
N CYS A 58 -0.12 9.85 1.78
CA CYS A 58 1.09 9.16 1.34
C CYS A 58 2.09 10.14 0.73
N PRO A 59 3.35 10.16 1.21
CA PRO A 59 4.38 11.02 0.63
C PRO A 59 5.01 10.43 -0.64
N CYS A 60 4.63 9.23 -1.04
CA CYS A 60 5.23 8.53 -2.16
C CYS A 60 4.39 8.68 -3.42
N PRO A 61 4.92 9.25 -4.52
CA PRO A 61 4.23 9.16 -5.80
C PRO A 61 4.24 7.70 -6.27
N HIS A 62 3.19 7.28 -6.94
CA HIS A 62 3.07 5.93 -7.47
C HIS A 62 2.92 5.96 -8.98
N TYR A 63 3.64 5.07 -9.63
CA TYR A 63 3.56 4.82 -11.07
C TYR A 63 3.21 3.35 -11.24
N GLY A 64 2.44 2.99 -12.23
CA GLY A 64 2.18 1.58 -12.44
C GLY A 64 1.18 1.25 -13.53
N TYR A 65 0.71 0.01 -13.45
CA TYR A 65 -0.23 -0.57 -14.40
C TYR A 65 -1.15 -1.53 -13.66
N ILE A 66 -2.45 -1.45 -13.92
CA ILE A 66 -3.44 -2.29 -13.28
C ILE A 66 -3.75 -3.50 -14.16
N PHE A 67 -3.40 -4.69 -13.68
CA PHE A 67 -3.76 -5.94 -14.35
C PHE A 67 -5.22 -6.29 -14.13
N GLN A 68 -5.71 -6.07 -12.91
CA GLN A 68 -7.08 -6.32 -12.52
C GLN A 68 -7.43 -5.42 -11.35
N GLY A 69 -8.61 -4.82 -11.38
CA GLY A 69 -9.13 -4.05 -10.26
C GLY A 69 -9.31 -2.57 -10.56
N ARG A 70 -9.44 -1.79 -9.50
CA ARG A 70 -9.66 -0.36 -9.58
C ARG A 70 -9.10 0.34 -8.35
N ILE A 71 -8.30 1.37 -8.58
CA ILE A 71 -7.68 2.18 -7.52
C ILE A 71 -8.15 3.62 -7.66
N ARG A 72 -8.71 4.16 -6.58
CA ARG A 72 -9.05 5.58 -6.47
C ARG A 72 -7.95 6.28 -5.67
N ALA A 73 -7.41 7.36 -6.22
CA ALA A 73 -6.53 8.27 -5.48
C ALA A 73 -7.34 9.52 -5.12
N HIS A 74 -7.47 9.75 -3.82
CA HIS A 74 -8.14 10.93 -3.27
C HIS A 74 -7.09 11.87 -2.66
N TYR A 75 -7.24 13.18 -2.87
CA TYR A 75 -6.28 14.20 -2.43
C TYR A 75 -6.94 15.12 -1.41
N PRO A 76 -7.02 14.70 -0.12
CA PRO A 76 -7.88 15.39 0.87
C PRO A 76 -7.42 16.80 1.25
N ASN A 77 -6.13 17.12 1.03
CA ASN A 77 -5.57 18.41 1.42
C ASN A 77 -5.43 19.37 0.25
N THR A 78 -6.05 19.09 -0.88
CA THR A 78 -6.00 19.88 -2.10
C THR A 78 -7.40 19.98 -2.73
N ASP A 79 -7.54 20.82 -3.74
CA ASP A 79 -8.75 20.90 -4.56
C ASP A 79 -8.70 19.97 -5.77
N TRP A 80 -7.67 19.12 -5.86
CA TRP A 80 -7.53 18.19 -6.98
C TRP A 80 -8.68 17.19 -6.96
N PRO A 81 -9.25 16.88 -8.13
CA PRO A 81 -10.27 15.84 -8.22
C PRO A 81 -9.66 14.46 -7.96
N ASP A 82 -10.51 13.52 -7.55
CA ASP A 82 -10.09 12.13 -7.45
C ASP A 82 -9.68 11.61 -8.82
N GLU A 83 -8.71 10.71 -8.83
CA GLU A 83 -8.34 9.96 -10.02
C GLU A 83 -8.66 8.49 -9.80
N VAL A 84 -9.23 7.85 -10.82
CA VAL A 84 -9.57 6.42 -10.76
C VAL A 84 -8.89 5.72 -11.92
N ALA A 85 -8.03 4.76 -11.59
CA ALA A 85 -7.37 3.91 -12.58
C ALA A 85 -7.98 2.51 -12.52
N GLU A 86 -8.24 1.94 -13.70
CA GLU A 86 -8.94 0.66 -13.84
C GLU A 86 -8.09 -0.36 -14.60
N THR A 87 -8.58 -1.60 -14.63
CA THR A 87 -7.95 -2.69 -15.36
C THR A 87 -7.50 -2.27 -16.76
N GLY A 88 -6.24 -2.54 -17.07
CA GLY A 88 -5.64 -2.22 -18.36
C GLY A 88 -5.06 -0.82 -18.47
N GLU A 89 -5.11 -0.02 -17.40
CA GLU A 89 -4.63 1.35 -17.43
C GLU A 89 -3.28 1.51 -16.73
N ALA A 90 -2.39 2.30 -17.34
CA ALA A 90 -1.23 2.84 -16.66
C ALA A 90 -1.68 4.01 -15.79
N TYR A 91 -0.99 4.24 -14.66
CA TYR A 91 -1.36 5.32 -13.77
C TYR A 91 -0.15 6.05 -13.22
N PHE A 92 -0.40 7.29 -12.81
CA PHE A 92 0.49 8.08 -12.00
C PHE A 92 -0.34 8.80 -10.94
N PHE A 93 -0.03 8.54 -9.68
CA PHE A 93 -0.66 9.22 -8.56
C PHE A 93 0.40 10.07 -7.86
N PRO A 94 0.36 11.41 -7.98
CA PRO A 94 1.28 12.28 -7.24
C PRO A 94 1.21 12.04 -5.73
N ALA A 95 2.27 12.41 -5.02
CA ALA A 95 2.26 12.39 -3.56
C ALA A 95 1.11 13.25 -3.01
N GLY A 96 0.65 12.94 -1.80
CA GLY A 96 -0.44 13.67 -1.16
C GLY A 96 -1.80 13.02 -1.30
N HIS A 97 -1.83 11.79 -1.76
CA HIS A 97 -3.05 11.02 -1.92
C HIS A 97 -3.34 10.11 -0.71
N VAL A 98 -4.59 9.67 -0.63
CA VAL A 98 -4.95 8.43 0.06
C VAL A 98 -5.43 7.46 -1.01
N LEU A 99 -5.03 6.19 -0.91
CA LEU A 99 -5.44 5.17 -1.88
C LEU A 99 -6.62 4.38 -1.36
N ILE A 100 -7.58 4.17 -2.25
CA ILE A 100 -8.75 3.34 -1.99
C ILE A 100 -8.80 2.28 -3.10
N TYR A 101 -8.61 1.04 -2.70
CA TYR A 101 -8.77 -0.10 -3.59
C TYR A 101 -10.24 -0.47 -3.59
N GLU A 102 -10.95 -0.07 -4.64
CA GLU A 102 -12.42 -0.19 -4.67
C GLU A 102 -12.90 -1.62 -4.90
N GLU A 103 -12.02 -2.49 -5.37
CA GLU A 103 -12.28 -3.91 -5.57
C GLU A 103 -10.96 -4.68 -5.45
N PRO A 104 -10.97 -6.02 -5.40
CA PRO A 104 -9.73 -6.79 -5.39
C PRO A 104 -8.84 -6.38 -6.55
N THR A 105 -7.58 -6.08 -6.26
CA THR A 105 -6.67 -5.45 -7.22
C THR A 105 -5.35 -6.20 -7.31
N ARG A 106 -4.84 -6.28 -8.54
CA ARG A 106 -3.51 -6.76 -8.87
C ARG A 106 -2.86 -5.73 -9.78
N ALA A 107 -1.77 -5.14 -9.33
CA ALA A 107 -1.13 -4.02 -10.02
C ALA A 107 0.38 -4.05 -9.92
N LEU A 108 1.05 -3.63 -11.01
CA LEU A 108 2.47 -3.29 -10.99
C LEU A 108 2.62 -1.91 -10.37
N GLU A 109 3.60 -1.78 -9.47
CA GLU A 109 3.98 -0.50 -8.89
C GLU A 109 5.46 -0.22 -9.15
N LEU A 110 5.75 1.02 -9.51
CA LEU A 110 7.11 1.54 -9.65
C LEU A 110 7.18 2.78 -8.77
N ASN A 111 7.98 2.72 -7.71
CA ASN A 111 7.97 3.76 -6.68
C ASN A 111 9.39 4.23 -6.36
N PRO A 112 9.59 5.54 -6.08
CA PRO A 112 10.84 5.98 -5.48
C PRO A 112 11.06 5.26 -4.15
N ALA A 113 12.19 4.58 -4.01
CA ALA A 113 12.41 3.65 -2.89
C ALA A 113 12.34 4.32 -1.53
N HIS A 114 12.96 5.49 -1.36
CA HIS A 114 12.97 6.19 -0.07
C HIS A 114 11.56 6.64 0.35
N ALA A 115 10.81 7.22 -0.57
CA ALA A 115 9.45 7.68 -0.28
C ALA A 115 8.50 6.51 -0.01
N LEU A 116 8.66 5.41 -0.74
CA LEU A 116 7.88 4.19 -0.49
C LEU A 116 8.15 3.64 0.90
N GLN A 117 9.42 3.62 1.33
CA GLN A 117 9.78 3.13 2.65
C GLN A 117 9.04 3.91 3.75
N MET A 118 8.97 5.22 3.64
CA MET A 118 8.24 6.05 4.60
C MET A 118 6.77 5.65 4.70
N CYS A 119 6.13 5.47 3.55
CA CYS A 119 4.73 5.05 3.50
C CYS A 119 4.53 3.64 4.06
N MET A 120 5.33 2.68 3.63
CA MET A 120 5.20 1.29 4.04
C MET A 120 5.50 1.09 5.53
N ASP A 121 6.50 1.79 6.07
CA ASP A 121 6.80 1.77 7.50
C ASP A 121 5.59 2.25 8.31
N ALA A 122 4.95 3.32 7.87
CA ALA A 122 3.77 3.87 8.54
C ALA A 122 2.58 2.91 8.47
N MET A 123 2.31 2.34 7.31
CA MET A 123 1.22 1.38 7.14
C MET A 123 1.44 0.12 7.97
N ASN A 124 2.67 -0.39 7.98
CA ASN A 124 3.01 -1.57 8.77
C ASN A 124 2.78 -1.32 10.27
N ARG A 125 3.20 -0.15 10.78
CA ARG A 125 2.95 0.24 12.17
C ARG A 125 1.45 0.34 12.47
N ALA A 126 0.67 0.90 11.56
CA ALA A 126 -0.77 1.06 11.74
C ALA A 126 -1.47 -0.29 11.86
N ILE A 127 -1.09 -1.25 11.01
CA ILE A 127 -1.67 -2.60 11.04
C ILE A 127 -1.27 -3.32 12.32
N GLU A 128 -0.01 -3.25 12.74
CA GLU A 128 0.45 -3.83 14.00
C GLU A 128 -0.32 -3.29 15.21
N LYS A 129 -0.51 -1.97 15.28
CA LYS A 129 -1.26 -1.34 16.35
C LYS A 129 -2.71 -1.80 16.38
N ARG A 130 -3.33 -1.94 15.22
CA ARG A 130 -4.71 -2.41 15.09
C ARG A 130 -4.87 -3.82 15.63
N LEU A 131 -3.95 -4.73 15.26
CA LEU A 131 -3.96 -6.11 15.74
C LEU A 131 -3.72 -6.18 17.25
N ALA A 132 -2.76 -5.43 17.76
CA ALA A 132 -2.46 -5.39 19.18
C ALA A 132 -3.65 -4.87 20.01
N ALA A 133 -4.41 -3.90 19.48
CA ALA A 133 -5.59 -3.38 20.17
C ALA A 133 -6.78 -4.36 20.13
N ALA A 134 -6.86 -5.21 19.08
CA ALA A 134 -7.95 -6.17 18.94
C ALA A 134 -7.75 -7.44 19.78
N GLU A 135 -6.51 -7.95 19.88
CA GLU A 135 -6.18 -9.19 20.59
C GLU A 135 -6.67 -9.24 22.05
N PRO A 136 -6.41 -8.23 22.89
CA PRO A 136 -6.87 -8.28 24.29
C PRO A 136 -8.39 -8.41 24.44
N ALA A 137 -9.16 -7.78 23.57
CA ALA A 137 -10.62 -7.87 23.60
C ALA A 137 -11.11 -9.26 23.18
N GLU A 138 -10.48 -9.87 22.20
CA GLU A 138 -10.80 -11.23 21.75
C GLU A 138 -10.45 -12.26 22.80
N GLU A 139 -9.28 -12.16 23.44
CA GLU A 139 -8.86 -13.04 24.53
C GLU A 139 -9.81 -12.96 25.73
N ALA A 140 -10.26 -11.76 26.11
CA ALA A 140 -11.22 -11.57 27.19
C ALA A 140 -12.56 -12.23 26.88
N LYS A 141 -13.02 -12.19 25.65
CA LYS A 141 -14.24 -12.88 25.21
C LYS A 141 -14.08 -14.38 25.18
N ALA A 142 -12.94 -14.88 24.76
CA ALA A 142 -12.64 -16.30 24.73
C ALA A 142 -12.52 -16.92 26.12
N GLY A 143 -12.07 -16.13 27.11
CA GLY A 143 -11.93 -16.54 28.51
C GLY A 143 -13.20 -16.51 29.33
N SER A 144 -14.26 -16.00 28.78
CA SER A 144 -15.56 -15.91 29.49
C SER A 144 -16.51 -17.01 29.05
#